data_832d74f1d3214f53e07a6e650c40a3af
#
_entry.id   832d74f1d3214f53e07a6e650c40a3af
#
_cell.length_a   1.000
_cell.length_b   1.000
_cell.length_c   1.000
_cell.angle_alpha   90.00
_cell.angle_beta   90.00
_cell.angle_gamma   90.00
#
_symmetry.space_group_name_H-M   'P 1'
#
loop_
_entity.id
_entity.type
_entity.pdbx_description
1 polymer ?
#
loop_
_entity_poly.entity_id
_entity_poly.type
_entity_poly.pdbx_seq_one_letter_code
_entity_poly.pdbx_strand_id
1 'polypeptide(L)'
;LSDLPSLAAWRSAFRRFGVNPTQIRCAAEALLRRLSKAGDIPSINLLVDIGNLISIRYALPVAVFDWRAVTGTVAVHAAKGNERFTELGSAAIVHPEPGEVVFSDETGMVLARRWCWRQSAESAAQPDTTTALIVIEAHHTDGPADVANALTDLSLLITEYASVQVVTAHLDAHHPSFSL
;
A
#
# COMPACT_ATOMS: atom_id res chain seq x y z
N LEU A 1 -5.87 3.67 19.06
CA LEU A 1 -5.23 3.34 17.77
C LEU A 1 -4.65 4.59 17.09
N SER A 2 -5.40 5.69 17.03
CA SER A 2 -4.96 6.94 16.39
C SER A 2 -3.71 7.57 17.00
N ASP A 3 -3.34 7.14 18.20
CA ASP A 3 -2.21 7.68 18.98
C ASP A 3 -0.92 6.83 18.79
N LEU A 4 -1.02 5.71 18.08
CA LEU A 4 0.16 4.96 17.65
C LEU A 4 1.02 5.87 16.75
N PRO A 5 2.35 6.00 16.99
CA PRO A 5 3.21 6.94 16.27
C PRO A 5 3.10 6.80 14.75
N SER A 6 3.10 5.58 14.23
CA SER A 6 2.93 5.30 12.80
C SER A 6 1.60 5.84 12.26
N LEU A 7 0.48 5.55 12.92
CA LEU A 7 -0.84 6.00 12.49
C LEU A 7 -1.03 7.51 12.65
N ALA A 8 -0.50 8.09 13.72
CA ALA A 8 -0.53 9.55 13.93
C ALA A 8 0.23 10.29 12.81
N ALA A 9 1.39 9.75 12.39
CA ALA A 9 2.16 10.30 11.29
C ALA A 9 1.41 10.20 9.94
N TRP A 10 0.77 9.07 9.64
CA TRP A 10 -0.07 8.91 8.45
C TRP A 10 -1.28 9.85 8.47
N ARG A 11 -1.95 10.02 9.60
CA ARG A 11 -3.03 10.99 9.75
C ARG A 11 -2.55 12.42 9.51
N SER A 12 -1.33 12.75 9.94
CA SER A 12 -0.69 14.04 9.64
C SER A 12 -0.37 14.18 8.15
N ALA A 13 0.19 13.15 7.52
CA ALA A 13 0.46 13.13 6.07
C ALA A 13 -0.82 13.38 5.27
N PHE A 14 -1.92 12.69 5.58
CA PHE A 14 -3.21 12.85 4.89
C PHE A 14 -3.73 14.30 4.96
N ARG A 15 -3.64 14.94 6.13
CA ARG A 15 -4.05 16.36 6.26
C ARG A 15 -3.23 17.29 5.36
N ARG A 16 -1.94 17.00 5.15
CA ARG A 16 -1.05 17.84 4.33
C ARG A 16 -1.44 17.88 2.86
N PHE A 17 -2.06 16.84 2.33
CA PHE A 17 -2.61 16.85 0.98
C PHE A 17 -4.14 16.92 0.94
N GLY A 18 -4.76 17.52 1.98
CA GLY A 18 -6.17 17.89 1.99
C GLY A 18 -7.17 16.78 2.35
N VAL A 19 -6.69 15.59 2.75
CA VAL A 19 -7.57 14.48 3.11
C VAL A 19 -7.90 14.50 4.61
N ASN A 20 -9.19 14.38 4.95
CA ASN A 20 -9.63 14.23 6.33
C ASN A 20 -9.42 12.78 6.82
N PRO A 21 -8.45 12.51 7.72
CA PRO A 21 -8.12 11.16 8.15
C PRO A 21 -9.18 10.51 9.06
N THR A 22 -10.20 11.24 9.48
CA THR A 22 -11.32 10.67 10.23
C THR A 22 -12.32 10.00 9.28
N GLN A 23 -12.49 10.55 8.10
CA GLN A 23 -13.37 10.01 7.05
C GLN A 23 -12.64 8.97 6.19
N ILE A 24 -11.39 9.26 5.84
CA ILE A 24 -10.56 8.45 4.96
C ILE A 24 -9.29 8.07 5.73
N ARG A 25 -9.14 6.78 5.98
CA ARG A 25 -8.04 6.22 6.79
C ARG A 25 -7.02 5.53 5.91
N CYS A 26 -5.76 5.53 6.30
CA CYS A 26 -4.76 4.66 5.69
C CYS A 26 -5.14 3.18 5.90
N ALA A 27 -4.63 2.30 5.05
CA ALA A 27 -4.95 0.88 5.07
C ALA A 27 -4.69 0.23 6.44
N ALA A 28 -3.55 0.54 7.07
CA ALA A 28 -3.19 -0.01 8.39
C ALA A 28 -4.21 0.38 9.48
N GLU A 29 -4.62 1.66 9.52
CA GLU A 29 -5.64 2.09 10.49
C GLU A 29 -6.99 1.41 10.23
N ALA A 30 -7.36 1.24 8.96
CA ALA A 30 -8.61 0.57 8.60
C ALA A 30 -8.60 -0.92 9.03
N LEU A 31 -7.50 -1.64 8.79
CA LEU A 31 -7.31 -3.03 9.21
C LEU A 31 -7.36 -3.19 10.73
N LEU A 32 -6.60 -2.39 11.46
CA LEU A 32 -6.57 -2.43 12.93
C LEU A 32 -7.93 -2.12 13.56
N ARG A 33 -8.68 -1.17 12.99
CA ARG A 33 -10.05 -0.88 13.44
C ARG A 33 -11.01 -2.02 13.15
N ARG A 34 -10.88 -2.66 11.98
CA ARG A 34 -11.67 -3.85 11.66
C ARG A 34 -11.37 -4.97 12.64
N LEU A 35 -10.09 -5.30 12.85
CA LEU A 35 -9.66 -6.34 13.79
C LEU A 35 -10.20 -6.06 15.21
N SER A 36 -10.07 -4.82 15.70
CA SER A 36 -10.58 -4.45 17.04
C SER A 36 -12.10 -4.56 17.14
N LYS A 37 -12.84 -4.36 16.05
CA LYS A 37 -14.32 -4.38 16.07
C LYS A 37 -14.90 -5.76 15.80
N ALA A 38 -14.36 -6.49 14.83
CA ALA A 38 -14.88 -7.77 14.34
C ALA A 38 -14.15 -8.98 14.93
N GLY A 39 -12.94 -8.78 15.48
CA GLY A 39 -12.10 -9.87 16.01
C GLY A 39 -11.36 -10.65 14.93
N ASP A 40 -11.61 -10.35 13.65
CA ASP A 40 -10.98 -11.04 12.53
C ASP A 40 -10.72 -10.13 11.32
N ILE A 41 -9.89 -10.64 10.41
CA ILE A 41 -9.66 -10.11 9.08
C ILE A 41 -9.93 -11.24 8.07
N PRO A 42 -10.82 -11.04 7.08
CA PRO A 42 -11.11 -12.08 6.10
C PRO A 42 -9.88 -12.39 5.25
N SER A 43 -9.65 -13.67 5.00
CA SER A 43 -8.66 -14.14 4.04
C SER A 43 -9.09 -13.78 2.61
N ILE A 44 -8.14 -13.34 1.81
CA ILE A 44 -8.33 -12.94 0.40
C ILE A 44 -7.51 -13.87 -0.50
N ASN A 45 -6.20 -13.82 -0.39
CA ASN A 45 -5.23 -14.72 -0.99
C ASN A 45 -3.92 -14.64 -0.22
N LEU A 46 -3.01 -15.58 -0.45
CA LEU A 46 -1.77 -15.73 0.31
C LEU A 46 -0.97 -14.43 0.43
N LEU A 47 -0.73 -13.73 -0.70
CA LEU A 47 0.10 -12.53 -0.71
C LEU A 47 -0.56 -11.38 0.06
N VAL A 48 -1.85 -11.18 -0.14
CA VAL A 48 -2.62 -10.14 0.56
C VAL A 48 -2.74 -10.47 2.05
N ASP A 49 -2.92 -11.72 2.42
CA ASP A 49 -3.04 -12.15 3.82
C ASP A 49 -1.71 -11.96 4.57
N ILE A 50 -0.58 -12.28 3.93
CA ILE A 50 0.76 -11.97 4.48
C ILE A 50 0.93 -10.43 4.61
N GLY A 51 0.58 -9.66 3.59
CA GLY A 51 0.62 -8.19 3.63
C GLY A 51 -0.23 -7.61 4.76
N ASN A 52 -1.44 -8.13 4.95
CA ASN A 52 -2.34 -7.73 6.03
C ASN A 52 -1.77 -8.09 7.42
N LEU A 53 -1.16 -9.27 7.56
CA LEU A 53 -0.49 -9.69 8.80
C LEU A 53 0.65 -8.73 9.17
N ILE A 54 1.52 -8.40 8.23
CA ILE A 54 2.62 -7.44 8.42
C ILE A 54 2.06 -6.05 8.75
N SER A 55 1.04 -5.59 8.02
CA SER A 55 0.38 -4.30 8.27
C SER A 55 -0.18 -4.20 9.69
N ILE A 56 -0.79 -5.26 10.21
CA ILE A 56 -1.34 -5.32 11.56
C ILE A 56 -0.21 -5.35 12.60
N ARG A 57 0.81 -6.18 12.39
CA ARG A 57 1.93 -6.37 13.32
C ARG A 57 2.71 -5.07 13.57
N TYR A 58 2.98 -4.32 12.52
CA TYR A 58 3.80 -3.11 12.55
C TYR A 58 2.99 -1.81 12.53
N ALA A 59 1.66 -1.90 12.38
CA ALA A 59 0.78 -0.74 12.18
C ALA A 59 1.24 0.15 11.00
N LEU A 60 1.77 -0.45 9.94
CA LEU A 60 2.24 0.21 8.72
C LEU A 60 1.34 -0.14 7.54
N PRO A 61 1.05 0.79 6.62
CA PRO A 61 0.43 0.46 5.34
C PRO A 61 1.31 -0.51 4.54
N VAL A 62 0.68 -1.58 4.06
CA VAL A 62 1.28 -2.53 3.13
C VAL A 62 0.38 -2.62 1.91
N ALA A 63 0.94 -2.39 0.73
CA ALA A 63 0.27 -2.56 -0.54
C ALA A 63 0.83 -3.77 -1.28
N VAL A 64 -0.03 -4.55 -1.92
CA VAL A 64 0.35 -5.73 -2.71
C VAL A 64 -0.25 -5.58 -4.11
N PHE A 65 0.60 -5.30 -5.09
CA PHE A 65 0.19 -5.07 -6.47
C PHE A 65 0.60 -6.26 -7.35
N ASP A 66 -0.31 -6.70 -8.22
CA ASP A 66 0.03 -7.62 -9.29
C ASP A 66 0.85 -6.88 -10.35
N TRP A 67 2.14 -7.20 -10.42
CA TRP A 67 3.06 -6.54 -11.35
C TRP A 67 2.75 -6.82 -12.82
N ARG A 68 2.04 -7.92 -13.11
CA ARG A 68 1.63 -8.28 -14.48
C ARG A 68 0.68 -7.26 -15.10
N ALA A 69 -0.04 -6.50 -14.29
CA ALA A 69 -0.96 -5.46 -14.74
C ALA A 69 -0.29 -4.09 -14.94
N VAL A 70 0.97 -3.95 -14.52
CA VAL A 70 1.70 -2.68 -14.50
C VAL A 70 2.49 -2.49 -15.80
N THR A 71 2.48 -1.28 -16.33
CA THR A 71 3.25 -0.90 -17.52
C THR A 71 4.34 0.11 -17.14
N GLY A 72 5.59 -0.29 -17.34
CA GLY A 72 6.75 0.57 -17.09
C GLY A 72 6.97 0.88 -15.60
N THR A 73 7.31 2.11 -15.29
CA THR A 73 7.68 2.57 -13.94
C THR A 73 6.45 2.90 -13.10
N VAL A 74 6.46 2.48 -11.83
CA VAL A 74 5.49 2.96 -10.83
C VAL A 74 6.07 4.16 -10.09
N ALA A 75 5.31 5.22 -9.98
CA ALA A 75 5.67 6.43 -9.25
C ALA A 75 4.61 6.83 -8.23
N VAL A 76 5.08 7.39 -7.11
CA VAL A 76 4.22 8.11 -6.14
C VAL A 76 4.29 9.59 -6.43
N HIS A 77 3.15 10.20 -6.74
CA HIS A 77 3.11 11.63 -7.11
C HIS A 77 1.75 12.26 -6.79
N ALA A 78 1.69 13.59 -6.91
CA ALA A 78 0.43 14.31 -6.90
C ALA A 78 -0.28 14.13 -8.24
N ALA A 79 -1.52 13.65 -8.22
CA ALA A 79 -2.32 13.40 -9.41
C ALA A 79 -2.59 14.71 -10.20
N LYS A 80 -2.67 14.59 -11.53
CA LYS A 80 -3.06 15.68 -12.44
C LYS A 80 -4.57 15.73 -12.62
N GLY A 81 -5.30 14.66 -12.26
CA GLY A 81 -6.75 14.52 -12.41
C GLY A 81 -7.18 13.81 -13.70
N ASN A 82 -6.24 13.35 -14.52
CA ASN A 82 -6.51 12.61 -15.75
C ASN A 82 -6.07 11.15 -15.69
N GLU A 83 -5.45 10.73 -14.59
CA GLU A 83 -5.14 9.34 -14.31
C GLU A 83 -6.44 8.54 -14.13
N ARG A 84 -6.43 7.26 -14.42
CA ARG A 84 -7.61 6.41 -14.32
C ARG A 84 -7.48 5.41 -13.16
N PHE A 85 -8.58 5.25 -12.44
CA PHE A 85 -8.68 4.33 -11.31
C PHE A 85 -9.97 3.52 -11.42
N THR A 86 -9.87 2.21 -11.25
CA THR A 86 -11.02 1.31 -11.21
C THR A 86 -11.17 0.79 -9.77
N GLU A 87 -12.30 1.08 -9.14
CA GLU A 87 -12.55 0.66 -7.75
C GLU A 87 -12.83 -0.84 -7.68
N LEU A 88 -12.37 -1.51 -6.61
CA LEU A 88 -12.67 -2.93 -6.36
C LEU A 88 -14.18 -3.17 -6.33
N GLY A 89 -14.63 -4.16 -7.09
CA GLY A 89 -16.06 -4.50 -7.20
C GLY A 89 -16.86 -3.57 -8.11
N SER A 90 -16.20 -2.70 -8.86
CA SER A 90 -16.82 -1.80 -9.83
C SER A 90 -16.12 -1.93 -11.19
N ALA A 91 -16.88 -1.74 -12.29
CA ALA A 91 -16.31 -1.57 -13.63
C ALA A 91 -16.16 -0.09 -14.03
N ALA A 92 -16.60 0.83 -13.18
CA ALA A 92 -16.53 2.26 -13.47
C ALA A 92 -15.11 2.80 -13.29
N ILE A 93 -14.64 3.52 -14.30
CA ILE A 93 -13.40 4.28 -14.21
C ILE A 93 -13.72 5.64 -13.58
N VAL A 94 -12.93 5.98 -12.55
CA VAL A 94 -12.98 7.29 -11.90
C VAL A 94 -11.60 7.93 -11.95
N HIS A 95 -11.53 9.23 -11.76
CA HIS A 95 -10.29 9.99 -11.77
C HIS A 95 -9.95 10.46 -10.33
N PRO A 96 -8.69 10.44 -9.92
CA PRO A 96 -8.28 11.10 -8.69
C PRO A 96 -8.47 12.63 -8.81
N GLU A 97 -8.67 13.30 -7.70
CA GLU A 97 -8.68 14.75 -7.67
C GLU A 97 -7.27 15.30 -7.94
N PRO A 98 -7.13 16.43 -8.67
CA PRO A 98 -5.83 17.08 -8.83
C PRO A 98 -5.18 17.37 -7.47
N GLY A 99 -3.90 16.96 -7.31
CA GLY A 99 -3.17 17.08 -6.06
C GLY A 99 -3.36 15.91 -5.08
N GLU A 100 -4.25 14.97 -5.37
CA GLU A 100 -4.33 13.71 -4.61
C GLU A 100 -3.02 12.92 -4.77
N VAL A 101 -2.48 12.37 -3.68
CA VAL A 101 -1.30 11.52 -3.79
C VAL A 101 -1.72 10.13 -4.26
N VAL A 102 -1.09 9.66 -5.31
CA VAL A 102 -1.39 8.37 -5.97
C VAL A 102 -0.12 7.58 -6.28
N PHE A 103 -0.27 6.26 -6.36
CA PHE A 103 0.66 5.40 -7.09
C PHE A 103 0.10 5.24 -8.50
N SER A 104 0.88 5.53 -9.53
CA SER A 104 0.47 5.23 -10.90
C SER A 104 1.62 4.69 -11.74
N ASP A 105 1.27 3.97 -12.78
CA ASP A 105 2.19 3.51 -13.81
C ASP A 105 2.36 4.55 -14.94
N GLU A 106 3.19 4.24 -15.93
CA GLU A 106 3.47 5.14 -17.07
C GLU A 106 2.26 5.40 -17.96
N THR A 107 1.26 4.53 -17.94
CA THR A 107 0.01 4.73 -18.71
C THR A 107 -1.02 5.61 -18.00
N GLY A 108 -0.73 6.00 -16.75
CA GLY A 108 -1.66 6.72 -15.89
C GLY A 108 -2.71 5.82 -15.23
N MET A 109 -2.51 4.49 -15.22
CA MET A 109 -3.30 3.60 -14.39
C MET A 109 -2.90 3.81 -12.93
N VAL A 110 -3.85 4.15 -12.08
CA VAL A 110 -3.65 4.35 -10.65
C VAL A 110 -3.72 3.02 -9.92
N LEU A 111 -2.63 2.61 -9.28
CA LEU A 111 -2.56 1.40 -8.48
C LEU A 111 -3.17 1.60 -7.09
N ALA A 112 -2.93 2.79 -6.49
CA ALA A 112 -3.50 3.15 -5.19
C ALA A 112 -3.85 4.63 -5.12
N ARG A 113 -5.03 4.94 -4.55
CA ARG A 113 -5.54 6.30 -4.33
C ARG A 113 -5.30 6.79 -2.92
N ARG A 114 -5.20 8.12 -2.80
CA ARG A 114 -4.94 8.84 -1.54
C ARG A 114 -3.82 8.17 -0.77
N TRP A 115 -2.75 7.96 -1.51
CA TRP A 115 -1.52 7.27 -1.10
C TRP A 115 -1.78 5.78 -0.79
N CYS A 116 -2.23 5.46 0.39
CA CYS A 116 -2.44 4.10 0.90
C CYS A 116 -3.89 3.85 1.39
N TRP A 117 -4.88 4.48 0.73
CA TRP A 117 -6.29 4.31 1.12
C TRP A 117 -6.94 3.10 0.44
N ARG A 118 -6.89 3.05 -0.90
CA ARG A 118 -7.51 1.97 -1.70
C ARG A 118 -6.67 1.61 -2.90
N GLN A 119 -6.62 0.32 -3.19
CA GLN A 119 -5.99 -0.23 -4.39
C GLN A 119 -7.00 -0.31 -5.54
N SER A 120 -6.48 -0.27 -6.78
CA SER A 120 -7.24 -0.50 -8.01
C SER A 120 -7.59 -1.96 -8.18
N ALA A 121 -8.76 -2.23 -8.78
CA ALA A 121 -9.15 -3.56 -9.23
C ALA A 121 -8.18 -4.11 -10.31
N GLU A 122 -7.61 -3.23 -11.14
CA GLU A 122 -6.73 -3.61 -12.25
C GLU A 122 -5.39 -4.20 -11.77
N SER A 123 -4.85 -3.66 -10.67
CA SER A 123 -3.56 -4.11 -10.10
C SER A 123 -3.70 -4.88 -8.79
N ALA A 124 -4.90 -5.26 -8.39
CA ALA A 124 -5.12 -6.07 -7.20
C ALA A 124 -4.52 -7.47 -7.37
N ALA A 125 -3.73 -7.92 -6.39
CA ALA A 125 -3.19 -9.28 -6.39
C ALA A 125 -4.30 -10.32 -6.37
N GLN A 126 -4.17 -11.32 -7.22
CA GLN A 126 -5.10 -12.43 -7.43
C GLN A 126 -4.48 -13.75 -6.92
N PRO A 127 -5.27 -14.83 -6.75
CA PRO A 127 -4.71 -16.13 -6.35
C PRO A 127 -3.66 -16.69 -7.31
N ASP A 128 -3.68 -16.27 -8.58
CA ASP A 128 -2.75 -16.67 -9.63
C ASP A 128 -1.62 -15.66 -9.89
N THR A 129 -1.47 -14.65 -9.06
CA THR A 129 -0.38 -13.65 -9.18
C THR A 129 0.97 -14.33 -9.02
N THR A 130 1.82 -14.22 -10.04
CA THR A 130 3.16 -14.82 -10.10
C THR A 130 4.28 -13.81 -9.90
N THR A 131 4.01 -12.54 -10.08
CA THR A 131 4.96 -11.44 -9.86
C THR A 131 4.25 -10.30 -9.16
N ALA A 132 4.76 -9.86 -8.03
CA ALA A 132 4.13 -8.81 -7.22
C ALA A 132 5.12 -7.73 -6.83
N LEU A 133 4.65 -6.49 -6.79
CA LEU A 133 5.29 -5.39 -6.06
C LEU A 133 4.62 -5.25 -4.71
N ILE A 134 5.40 -5.36 -3.63
CA ILE A 134 4.91 -5.13 -2.27
C ILE A 134 5.60 -3.91 -1.70
N VAL A 135 4.82 -2.96 -1.20
CA VAL A 135 5.31 -1.68 -0.69
C VAL A 135 4.92 -1.53 0.77
N ILE A 136 5.89 -1.20 1.63
CA ILE A 136 5.71 -0.88 3.04
C ILE A 136 6.19 0.55 3.26
N GLU A 137 5.39 1.39 3.91
CA GLU A 137 5.71 2.82 4.05
C GLU A 137 5.51 3.31 5.48
N ALA A 138 6.36 4.28 5.88
CA ALA A 138 6.31 4.92 7.19
C ALA A 138 6.65 6.42 7.12
N HIS A 139 6.10 7.21 8.05
CA HIS A 139 6.34 8.66 8.16
C HIS A 139 6.71 9.10 9.59
N HIS A 140 6.79 8.19 10.56
CA HIS A 140 7.16 8.50 11.94
C HIS A 140 8.67 8.36 12.16
N THR A 141 9.15 8.84 13.30
CA THR A 141 10.59 8.93 13.62
C THR A 141 11.29 7.56 13.56
N ASP A 142 10.68 6.52 14.11
CA ASP A 142 11.23 5.16 14.11
C ASP A 142 10.87 4.37 12.84
N GLY A 143 10.24 5.04 11.88
CA GLY A 143 9.78 4.46 10.60
C GLY A 143 10.82 3.66 9.85
N PRO A 144 12.06 4.14 9.67
CA PRO A 144 13.10 3.35 8.98
C PRO A 144 13.38 1.99 9.64
N ALA A 145 13.44 1.94 10.97
CA ALA A 145 13.65 0.70 11.72
C ALA A 145 12.43 -0.23 11.60
N ASP A 146 11.22 0.31 11.74
CA ASP A 146 9.98 -0.45 11.63
C ASP A 146 9.78 -1.02 10.21
N VAL A 147 10.10 -0.24 9.18
CA VAL A 147 10.08 -0.72 7.78
C VAL A 147 11.11 -1.83 7.56
N ALA A 148 12.33 -1.70 8.09
CA ALA A 148 13.36 -2.73 7.97
C ALA A 148 12.94 -4.05 8.62
N ASN A 149 12.37 -3.98 9.83
CA ASN A 149 11.85 -5.15 10.54
C ASN A 149 10.65 -5.77 9.80
N ALA A 150 9.71 -4.95 9.36
CA ALA A 150 8.54 -5.39 8.60
C ALA A 150 8.94 -6.05 7.28
N LEU A 151 9.94 -5.50 6.57
CA LEU A 151 10.47 -6.05 5.32
C LEU A 151 11.15 -7.41 5.55
N THR A 152 11.89 -7.55 6.65
CA THR A 152 12.52 -8.82 7.03
C THR A 152 11.46 -9.90 7.29
N ASP A 153 10.45 -9.61 8.11
CA ASP A 153 9.37 -10.55 8.41
C ASP A 153 8.55 -10.89 7.16
N LEU A 154 8.23 -9.88 6.33
CA LEU A 154 7.53 -10.09 5.07
C LEU A 154 8.31 -11.04 4.15
N SER A 155 9.61 -10.81 3.99
CA SER A 155 10.48 -11.62 3.13
C SER A 155 10.55 -13.06 3.60
N LEU A 156 10.67 -13.29 4.90
CA LEU A 156 10.66 -14.63 5.50
C LEU A 156 9.34 -15.35 5.22
N LEU A 157 8.20 -14.71 5.48
CA LEU A 157 6.88 -15.30 5.26
C LEU A 157 6.63 -15.61 3.77
N ILE A 158 6.97 -14.69 2.86
CA ILE A 158 6.81 -14.93 1.43
C ILE A 158 7.70 -16.07 0.95
N THR A 159 8.94 -16.13 1.40
CA THR A 159 9.87 -17.22 1.02
C THR A 159 9.35 -18.56 1.54
N GLU A 160 8.87 -18.61 2.77
CA GLU A 160 8.36 -19.83 3.40
C GLU A 160 7.08 -20.36 2.74
N TYR A 161 6.11 -19.47 2.50
CA TYR A 161 4.76 -19.89 2.08
C TYR A 161 4.49 -19.78 0.58
N ALA A 162 5.19 -18.92 -0.15
CA ALA A 162 5.01 -18.75 -1.59
C ALA A 162 6.15 -19.39 -2.42
N SER A 163 7.28 -19.77 -1.79
CA SER A 163 8.44 -20.41 -2.46
C SER A 163 8.97 -19.60 -3.65
N VAL A 164 9.04 -18.28 -3.53
CA VAL A 164 9.49 -17.36 -4.58
C VAL A 164 10.77 -16.63 -4.18
N GLN A 165 11.46 -16.08 -5.19
CA GLN A 165 12.56 -15.17 -4.94
C GLN A 165 12.04 -13.79 -4.54
N VAL A 166 12.68 -13.18 -3.55
CA VAL A 166 12.37 -11.83 -3.08
C VAL A 166 13.58 -10.95 -3.33
N VAL A 167 13.35 -9.81 -4.00
CA VAL A 167 14.34 -8.73 -4.13
C VAL A 167 13.81 -7.55 -3.32
N THR A 168 14.66 -6.95 -2.50
CA THR A 168 14.27 -5.87 -1.59
C THR A 168 15.07 -4.61 -1.85
N ALA A 169 14.43 -3.45 -1.67
CA ALA A 169 15.09 -2.15 -1.68
C ALA A 169 14.49 -1.24 -0.61
N HIS A 170 15.30 -0.34 -0.07
CA HIS A 170 14.88 0.76 0.77
C HIS A 170 14.94 2.06 -0.02
N LEU A 171 13.83 2.78 -0.07
CA LEU A 171 13.74 4.09 -0.72
C LEU A 171 13.59 5.18 0.35
N ASP A 172 14.31 6.27 0.14
CA ASP A 172 14.25 7.47 0.96
C ASP A 172 14.49 8.72 0.11
N ALA A 173 14.60 9.90 0.75
CA ALA A 173 14.86 11.15 0.04
C ALA A 173 16.22 11.18 -0.71
N HIS A 174 17.18 10.36 -0.30
CA HIS A 174 18.52 10.27 -0.93
C HIS A 174 18.55 9.18 -2.01
N HIS A 175 17.71 8.18 -1.89
CA HIS A 175 17.59 7.03 -2.81
C HIS A 175 16.11 6.88 -3.20
N PRO A 176 15.57 7.78 -4.05
CA PRO A 176 14.13 7.85 -4.31
C PRO A 176 13.62 6.82 -5.34
N SER A 177 14.51 6.04 -5.95
CA SER A 177 14.14 5.07 -6.98
C SER A 177 14.92 3.78 -6.86
N PHE A 178 14.32 2.71 -7.39
CA PHE A 178 14.91 1.39 -7.50
C PHE A 178 14.57 0.80 -8.87
N SER A 179 15.52 0.09 -9.49
CA SER A 179 15.33 -0.65 -10.74
C SER A 179 15.78 -2.09 -10.55
N LEU A 180 14.99 -3.02 -11.11
CA LEU A 180 15.32 -4.44 -11.22
C LEU A 180 16.22 -4.68 -12.43
#